data_6e5dcaad6811571ae8337e39ed29580e
#
_entry.id   6e5dcaad6811571ae8337e39ed29580e
#
_cell.length_a   1.000
_cell.length_b   1.000
_cell.length_c   1.000
_cell.angle_alpha   90.00
_cell.angle_beta   90.00
_cell.angle_gamma   90.00
#
_symmetry.space_group_name_H-M   'P 1'
#
loop_
_entity.id
_entity.type
_entity.pdbx_description
1 polymer ?
#
loop_
_entity_poly.entity_id
_entity_poly.type
_entity_poly.pdbx_seq_one_letter_code
_entity_poly.pdbx_strand_id
1 'polypeptide(L)'
;MHRAEVRTKKSRAKSPEPEVTPNLETHEPPAPSIAGRVDEMMDPKLYGRDVKQVRMLQTHTSWVFLTGTRAYKVKKPVNFGFLDYTDLSARRFFCNEEFRLNQLLSPDIYIKVLPITESKGRLKLGGRGRVVDYCLEMRELSQDWIMTEQLKRDRVTFEHIDQIARSIADFHARAERGSGVAQYGSTEIIRLNWDENFAQTMEFRAKTITHREFDEIKTAVEGFITENRGLFRRRRASGFVRRCHGDLHSKNIFIIREGPGGQGFAGSGHASRPPESPSPDSVRIFDCIEFNPRFSCSDVASEIAFMAMDLDYWGRKDLADFFVERYVVHTGDAGLLRLLNFYKCYRAYVRGKVTSFVLNDPGVGPADKAKAAKTAAEYFKLSHRYATGMSVEPKLVVMMGLPAVGKTFVARRLAERTGAFHFLSDSIRKQLLGVPVSQHRFESFGKGIYQNSIGSRTYREMMRRAGMFLSAGQSVILDATFLTDESREQARKTAARVKVPVTFVFADCPERVVLSRLRRRSGEYSVSDAKLHVYLEMKSRFKPPRPNRGIVRVDTSEPLGRSLAKIERALLRI
;
A
#
# COMPACT_ATOMS: atom_id res chain seq x y z
N MET A 1 -70.40 -28.62 -32.66
CA MET A 1 -71.35 -27.89 -31.79
C MET A 1 -70.54 -26.88 -31.06
N HIS A 2 -70.54 -25.71 -31.54
CA HIS A 2 -71.18 -24.48 -31.08
C HIS A 2 -70.58 -23.92 -29.76
N ARG A 3 -69.96 -22.80 -29.97
CA ARG A 3 -70.09 -21.40 -29.38
C ARG A 3 -69.25 -21.16 -28.10
N ALA A 4 -68.67 -20.03 -27.84
CA ALA A 4 -68.75 -18.68 -28.41
C ALA A 4 -67.55 -17.87 -27.94
N GLU A 5 -67.09 -16.94 -28.78
CA GLU A 5 -66.18 -15.84 -28.46
C GLU A 5 -66.84 -14.87 -27.50
N VAL A 6 -66.08 -14.40 -26.49
CA VAL A 6 -66.34 -13.11 -25.85
C VAL A 6 -65.02 -12.30 -25.78
N ARG A 7 -64.94 -11.34 -26.69
CA ARG A 7 -63.94 -10.27 -26.61
C ARG A 7 -64.32 -9.32 -25.47
N THR A 8 -63.42 -9.13 -24.51
CA THR A 8 -63.45 -7.95 -23.63
C THR A 8 -62.20 -7.12 -23.84
N LYS A 9 -62.42 -5.92 -24.42
CA LYS A 9 -61.46 -4.81 -24.46
C LYS A 9 -61.13 -4.39 -23.05
N LYS A 10 -59.85 -4.46 -22.61
CA LYS A 10 -59.36 -3.75 -21.46
C LYS A 10 -58.67 -2.47 -21.95
N SER A 11 -59.30 -1.35 -21.63
CA SER A 11 -58.76 -0.01 -21.75
C SER A 11 -57.52 0.13 -20.86
N ARG A 12 -56.40 0.53 -21.46
CA ARG A 12 -55.23 1.01 -20.71
C ARG A 12 -55.58 2.37 -20.11
N ALA A 13 -55.78 2.43 -18.80
CA ALA A 13 -55.73 3.67 -18.06
C ALA A 13 -54.25 4.13 -17.99
N LYS A 14 -53.94 5.27 -18.56
CA LYS A 14 -52.69 6.03 -18.32
C LYS A 14 -52.71 6.48 -16.86
N SER A 15 -51.69 6.07 -16.10
CA SER A 15 -51.38 6.68 -14.81
C SER A 15 -50.90 8.12 -15.05
N PRO A 16 -51.34 9.09 -14.26
CA PRO A 16 -50.86 10.47 -14.39
C PRO A 16 -49.38 10.53 -13.96
N GLU A 17 -48.57 11.15 -14.81
CA GLU A 17 -47.24 11.62 -14.43
C GLU A 17 -47.37 12.59 -13.24
N PRO A 18 -46.50 12.55 -12.21
CA PRO A 18 -46.53 13.55 -11.17
C PRO A 18 -46.07 14.89 -11.78
N GLU A 19 -46.94 15.86 -11.76
CA GLU A 19 -46.60 17.27 -12.00
C GLU A 19 -45.45 17.66 -11.05
N VAL A 20 -44.30 17.95 -11.64
CA VAL A 20 -43.19 18.60 -10.93
C VAL A 20 -43.61 20.07 -10.73
N THR A 21 -44.23 20.35 -9.59
CA THR A 21 -44.34 21.72 -9.11
C THR A 21 -42.92 22.22 -8.84
N PRO A 22 -42.52 23.41 -9.33
CA PRO A 22 -41.26 24.01 -8.97
C PRO A 22 -41.29 24.25 -7.46
N ASN A 23 -40.49 23.49 -6.70
CA ASN A 23 -40.20 23.80 -5.32
C ASN A 23 -39.66 25.22 -5.27
N LEU A 24 -40.41 26.14 -4.70
CA LEU A 24 -39.92 27.40 -4.19
C LEU A 24 -38.74 27.02 -3.25
N GLU A 25 -37.51 27.31 -3.72
CA GLU A 25 -36.32 27.28 -2.91
C GLU A 25 -36.57 28.18 -1.70
N THR A 26 -36.96 27.61 -0.58
CA THR A 26 -36.83 28.27 0.71
C THR A 26 -35.33 28.40 0.93
N HIS A 27 -34.78 29.58 0.69
CA HIS A 27 -33.42 29.95 1.06
C HIS A 27 -33.32 29.89 2.59
N GLU A 28 -33.15 28.68 3.13
CA GLU A 28 -32.61 28.56 4.48
C GLU A 28 -31.22 29.23 4.45
N PRO A 29 -30.93 30.11 5.42
CA PRO A 29 -29.60 30.72 5.48
C PRO A 29 -28.55 29.63 5.54
N PRO A 30 -27.45 29.75 4.76
CA PRO A 30 -26.42 28.73 4.72
C PRO A 30 -25.97 28.39 6.14
N ALA A 31 -25.81 27.08 6.42
CA ALA A 31 -25.41 26.62 7.75
C ALA A 31 -24.15 27.36 8.23
N PRO A 32 -24.05 27.71 9.50
CA PRO A 32 -22.90 28.42 10.04
C PRO A 32 -21.59 27.71 9.64
N SER A 33 -20.60 28.49 9.21
CA SER A 33 -19.31 27.95 8.75
C SER A 33 -18.24 29.04 8.84
N ILE A 34 -16.97 28.63 8.94
CA ILE A 34 -15.83 29.55 8.83
C ILE A 34 -15.46 29.92 7.38
N ALA A 35 -16.19 29.44 6.37
CA ALA A 35 -15.82 29.60 4.95
C ALA A 35 -15.56 31.07 4.55
N GLY A 36 -16.35 32.02 5.06
CA GLY A 36 -16.15 33.47 4.85
C GLY A 36 -15.21 34.13 5.85
N ARG A 37 -14.57 33.39 6.73
CA ARG A 37 -13.77 33.90 7.88
C ARG A 37 -12.45 33.14 8.06
N VAL A 38 -11.95 32.51 7.00
CA VAL A 38 -10.71 31.73 7.03
C VAL A 38 -9.52 32.58 7.45
N ASP A 39 -9.52 33.88 7.09
CA ASP A 39 -8.47 34.82 7.47
C ASP A 39 -8.39 35.03 9.00
N GLU A 40 -9.50 34.95 9.73
CA GLU A 40 -9.48 35.03 11.18
C GLU A 40 -8.79 33.79 11.81
N MET A 41 -8.87 32.66 11.13
CA MET A 41 -8.14 31.45 11.56
C MET A 41 -6.62 31.55 11.29
N MET A 42 -6.17 32.56 10.54
CA MET A 42 -4.75 32.84 10.37
C MET A 42 -4.15 33.74 11.47
N ASP A 43 -5.00 34.28 12.38
CA ASP A 43 -4.53 35.09 13.52
C ASP A 43 -3.86 34.19 14.58
N PRO A 44 -2.55 34.33 14.84
CA PRO A 44 -1.86 33.55 15.88
C PRO A 44 -2.49 33.65 17.26
N LYS A 45 -3.12 34.78 17.60
CA LYS A 45 -3.76 35.04 18.91
C LYS A 45 -4.90 34.06 19.21
N LEU A 46 -5.51 33.47 18.16
CA LEU A 46 -6.57 32.48 18.29
C LEU A 46 -6.09 31.19 18.98
N TYR A 47 -4.80 30.88 18.83
CA TYR A 47 -4.19 29.60 19.26
C TYR A 47 -3.41 29.69 20.56
N GLY A 48 -3.23 30.91 21.10
CA GLY A 48 -2.52 31.14 22.36
C GLY A 48 -1.34 32.10 22.23
N ARG A 49 -0.76 32.48 23.39
CA ARG A 49 0.27 33.52 23.44
C ARG A 49 1.61 33.08 22.83
N ASP A 50 1.88 31.78 22.76
CA ASP A 50 3.15 31.23 22.31
C ASP A 50 3.21 31.01 20.79
N VAL A 51 2.06 31.09 20.11
CA VAL A 51 1.99 30.96 18.65
C VAL A 51 2.37 32.28 17.99
N LYS A 52 3.45 32.24 17.20
CA LYS A 52 3.98 33.43 16.49
C LYS A 52 3.46 33.53 15.05
N GLN A 53 3.21 32.41 14.41
CA GLN A 53 2.81 32.32 13.01
C GLN A 53 1.88 31.12 12.80
N VAL A 54 0.93 31.29 11.90
CA VAL A 54 0.05 30.23 11.41
C VAL A 54 0.31 30.03 9.92
N ARG A 55 0.42 28.78 9.49
CA ARG A 55 0.46 28.39 8.08
C ARG A 55 -0.78 27.59 7.75
N MET A 56 -1.31 27.74 6.56
CA MET A 56 -2.47 26.97 6.12
C MET A 56 -2.09 25.99 5.01
N LEU A 57 -2.52 24.75 5.18
CA LEU A 57 -2.59 23.76 4.11
C LEU A 57 -4.07 23.60 3.72
N GLN A 58 -4.32 23.47 2.43
CA GLN A 58 -5.68 23.34 1.92
C GLN A 58 -5.81 22.06 1.10
N THR A 59 -6.86 21.30 1.39
CA THR A 59 -7.32 20.17 0.58
C THR A 59 -8.67 20.50 -0.07
N HIS A 60 -9.20 19.60 -0.90
CA HIS A 60 -10.55 19.76 -1.46
C HIS A 60 -11.62 19.81 -0.36
N THR A 61 -11.42 19.09 0.74
CA THR A 61 -12.43 18.87 1.81
C THR A 61 -12.13 19.57 3.11
N SER A 62 -10.93 20.13 3.31
CA SER A 62 -10.53 20.67 4.61
C SER A 62 -9.53 21.83 4.49
N TRP A 63 -9.53 22.69 5.51
CA TRP A 63 -8.42 23.60 5.84
C TRP A 63 -7.66 23.01 7.02
N VAL A 64 -6.33 23.09 7.01
CA VAL A 64 -5.46 22.66 8.10
C VAL A 64 -4.55 23.82 8.49
N PHE A 65 -4.74 24.35 9.70
CA PHE A 65 -3.97 25.46 10.24
C PHE A 65 -2.85 24.92 11.12
N LEU A 66 -1.61 25.26 10.79
CA LEU A 66 -0.39 24.78 11.41
C LEU A 66 0.24 25.90 12.26
N THR A 67 0.48 25.62 13.55
CA THR A 67 0.95 26.63 14.53
C THR A 67 2.38 26.40 15.00
N GLY A 68 3.07 25.40 14.43
CA GLY A 68 4.40 24.97 14.81
C GLY A 68 4.43 23.81 15.82
N THR A 69 3.36 23.64 16.61
CA THR A 69 3.23 22.53 17.57
C THR A 69 1.91 21.77 17.43
N ARG A 70 0.88 22.45 16.93
CA ARG A 70 -0.48 21.92 16.74
C ARG A 70 -0.96 22.15 15.32
N ALA A 71 -1.76 21.22 14.84
CA ALA A 71 -2.51 21.32 13.61
C ALA A 71 -4.02 21.31 13.93
N TYR A 72 -4.77 22.22 13.31
CA TYR A 72 -6.21 22.34 13.47
C TYR A 72 -6.88 22.12 12.12
N LYS A 73 -7.53 20.95 11.96
CA LYS A 73 -8.21 20.56 10.71
C LYS A 73 -9.68 20.92 10.80
N VAL A 74 -10.17 21.72 9.86
CA VAL A 74 -11.58 22.13 9.74
C VAL A 74 -12.14 21.64 8.43
N LYS A 75 -13.29 20.98 8.46
CA LYS A 75 -13.95 20.47 7.26
C LYS A 75 -14.61 21.63 6.49
N LYS A 76 -14.46 21.66 5.17
CA LYS A 76 -15.11 22.64 4.29
C LYS A 76 -16.59 22.29 4.13
N PRO A 77 -17.50 23.29 4.03
CA PRO A 77 -18.91 23.05 3.78
C PRO A 77 -19.14 22.75 2.28
N VAL A 78 -18.71 21.57 1.84
CA VAL A 78 -18.78 21.12 0.44
C VAL A 78 -19.58 19.83 0.32
N ASN A 79 -20.25 19.67 -0.84
CA ASN A 79 -20.90 18.42 -1.23
C ASN A 79 -20.31 17.94 -2.54
N PHE A 80 -19.74 16.72 -2.53
CA PHE A 80 -19.19 16.05 -3.71
C PHE A 80 -20.01 14.83 -4.14
N GLY A 81 -21.24 14.67 -3.63
CA GLY A 81 -22.10 13.52 -3.89
C GLY A 81 -21.71 12.29 -3.07
N PHE A 82 -20.44 11.98 -2.95
CA PHE A 82 -19.95 10.88 -2.10
C PHE A 82 -19.64 11.29 -0.67
N LEU A 83 -19.58 12.57 -0.39
CA LEU A 83 -19.46 13.18 0.94
C LEU A 83 -20.28 14.49 0.97
N ASP A 84 -20.92 14.78 2.10
CA ASP A 84 -21.64 16.02 2.35
C ASP A 84 -21.26 16.62 3.71
N TYR A 85 -20.61 17.79 3.69
CA TYR A 85 -20.20 18.56 4.85
C TYR A 85 -20.92 19.93 4.91
N THR A 86 -21.98 20.14 4.13
CA THR A 86 -22.69 21.42 4.07
C THR A 86 -23.36 21.75 5.41
N ASP A 87 -23.88 20.75 6.12
CA ASP A 87 -24.51 20.93 7.43
C ASP A 87 -23.49 20.93 8.57
N LEU A 88 -23.73 21.78 9.59
CA LEU A 88 -22.89 21.89 10.78
C LEU A 88 -22.89 20.59 11.63
N SER A 89 -24.04 19.93 11.72
CA SER A 89 -24.17 18.68 12.46
C SER A 89 -23.39 17.55 11.78
N ALA A 90 -23.39 17.51 10.45
CA ALA A 90 -22.57 16.59 9.66
C ALA A 90 -21.07 16.84 9.91
N ARG A 91 -20.61 18.11 9.85
CA ARG A 91 -19.20 18.42 10.16
C ARG A 91 -18.81 18.01 11.56
N ARG A 92 -19.67 18.25 12.57
CA ARG A 92 -19.46 17.76 13.95
C ARG A 92 -19.32 16.24 13.99
N PHE A 93 -20.26 15.54 13.37
CA PHE A 93 -20.26 14.06 13.33
C PHE A 93 -18.96 13.54 12.71
N PHE A 94 -18.59 14.03 11.53
CA PHE A 94 -17.41 13.54 10.83
C PHE A 94 -16.08 13.97 11.48
N CYS A 95 -16.01 15.10 12.19
CA CYS A 95 -14.85 15.42 13.03
C CYS A 95 -14.68 14.42 14.17
N ASN A 96 -15.76 14.05 14.85
CA ASN A 96 -15.71 13.06 15.92
C ASN A 96 -15.39 11.65 15.39
N GLU A 97 -15.92 11.29 14.23
CA GLU A 97 -15.67 9.98 13.62
C GLU A 97 -14.22 9.87 13.12
N GLU A 98 -13.67 10.92 12.51
CA GLU A 98 -12.26 11.00 12.16
C GLU A 98 -11.37 10.86 13.40
N PHE A 99 -11.69 11.56 14.47
CA PHE A 99 -11.00 11.44 15.75
C PHE A 99 -11.04 9.99 16.26
N ARG A 100 -12.23 9.39 16.34
CA ARG A 100 -12.44 8.02 16.85
C ARG A 100 -11.65 6.97 16.08
N LEU A 101 -11.66 7.04 14.75
CA LEU A 101 -10.97 6.08 13.89
C LEU A 101 -9.45 6.19 14.01
N ASN A 102 -8.95 7.41 13.99
CA ASN A 102 -7.50 7.64 14.01
C ASN A 102 -6.87 7.46 15.40
N GLN A 103 -7.65 7.55 16.47
CA GLN A 103 -7.21 7.16 17.82
C GLN A 103 -6.76 5.70 17.90
N LEU A 104 -7.25 4.82 17.03
CA LEU A 104 -6.85 3.41 17.00
C LEU A 104 -5.44 3.19 16.42
N LEU A 105 -4.97 4.11 15.56
CA LEU A 105 -3.68 4.01 14.85
C LEU A 105 -2.64 4.99 15.38
N SER A 106 -3.06 6.20 15.75
CA SER A 106 -2.15 7.28 16.14
C SER A 106 -2.74 8.11 17.30
N PRO A 107 -2.91 7.50 18.50
CA PRO A 107 -3.55 8.16 19.64
C PRO A 107 -2.77 9.37 20.17
N ASP A 108 -1.47 9.44 19.92
CA ASP A 108 -0.60 10.55 20.30
C ASP A 108 -0.64 11.74 19.33
N ILE A 109 -1.26 11.56 18.16
CA ILE A 109 -1.42 12.62 17.14
C ILE A 109 -2.75 13.34 17.31
N TYR A 110 -3.84 12.60 17.41
CA TYR A 110 -5.20 13.14 17.50
C TYR A 110 -5.55 13.46 18.95
N ILE A 111 -5.76 14.75 19.27
CA ILE A 111 -5.87 15.22 20.65
C ILE A 111 -7.33 15.33 21.09
N LYS A 112 -8.13 16.10 20.34
CA LYS A 112 -9.56 16.29 20.62
C LYS A 112 -10.29 17.00 19.49
N VAL A 113 -11.62 16.97 19.51
CA VAL A 113 -12.48 17.81 18.68
C VAL A 113 -12.91 19.04 19.49
N LEU A 114 -12.77 20.23 18.92
CA LEU A 114 -13.14 21.49 19.52
C LEU A 114 -14.23 22.18 18.71
N PRO A 115 -15.24 22.80 19.35
CA PRO A 115 -16.11 23.74 18.67
C PRO A 115 -15.33 25.03 18.35
N ILE A 116 -15.59 25.60 17.18
CA ILE A 116 -15.22 26.97 16.86
C ILE A 116 -16.44 27.82 17.21
N THR A 117 -16.28 28.76 18.15
CA THR A 117 -17.38 29.57 18.65
C THR A 117 -17.20 31.04 18.25
N GLU A 118 -18.31 31.73 18.12
CA GLU A 118 -18.36 33.17 17.92
C GLU A 118 -18.84 33.88 19.18
N SER A 119 -18.09 34.88 19.60
CA SER A 119 -18.46 35.75 20.74
C SER A 119 -18.04 37.19 20.44
N LYS A 120 -18.98 38.13 20.48
CA LYS A 120 -18.74 39.56 20.19
C LYS A 120 -18.08 39.77 18.79
N GLY A 121 -18.54 39.02 17.77
CA GLY A 121 -18.04 39.10 16.40
C GLY A 121 -16.68 38.47 16.15
N ARG A 122 -16.04 37.82 17.15
CA ARG A 122 -14.70 37.18 17.01
C ARG A 122 -14.79 35.67 17.19
N LEU A 123 -13.97 34.94 16.44
CA LEU A 123 -13.83 33.50 16.58
C LEU A 123 -12.99 33.13 17.82
N LYS A 124 -13.33 31.97 18.41
CA LYS A 124 -12.57 31.34 19.50
C LYS A 124 -12.54 29.84 19.28
N LEU A 125 -11.44 29.20 19.64
CA LEU A 125 -11.35 27.73 19.72
C LEU A 125 -11.85 27.28 21.09
N GLY A 126 -12.98 26.55 21.10
CA GLY A 126 -13.68 26.20 22.34
C GLY A 126 -14.40 27.40 22.95
N GLY A 127 -14.68 27.29 24.27
CA GLY A 127 -15.29 28.37 25.06
C GLY A 127 -16.81 28.48 24.90
N ARG A 128 -17.37 29.59 25.46
CA ARG A 128 -18.78 29.90 25.40
C ARG A 128 -19.08 30.85 24.23
N GLY A 129 -20.14 30.59 23.48
CA GLY A 129 -20.57 31.38 22.33
C GLY A 129 -21.43 30.56 21.38
N ARG A 130 -21.88 31.18 20.30
CA ARG A 130 -22.59 30.46 19.23
C ARG A 130 -21.56 29.60 18.47
N VAL A 131 -21.83 28.29 18.38
CA VAL A 131 -20.98 27.39 17.60
C VAL A 131 -21.17 27.69 16.10
N VAL A 132 -20.09 27.95 15.39
CA VAL A 132 -20.08 28.24 13.95
C VAL A 132 -19.42 27.13 13.14
N ASP A 133 -18.50 26.36 13.74
CA ASP A 133 -17.86 25.19 13.11
C ASP A 133 -17.23 24.26 14.14
N TYR A 134 -16.57 23.21 13.69
CA TYR A 134 -15.77 22.30 14.49
C TYR A 134 -14.38 22.09 13.88
N CYS A 135 -13.36 21.96 14.73
CA CYS A 135 -12.03 21.61 14.32
C CYS A 135 -11.49 20.40 15.08
N LEU A 136 -10.65 19.64 14.42
CA LEU A 136 -9.89 18.54 14.98
C LEU A 136 -8.51 19.06 15.37
N GLU A 137 -8.20 19.10 16.67
CA GLU A 137 -6.88 19.45 17.19
C GLU A 137 -5.98 18.23 17.14
N MET A 138 -4.83 18.38 16.49
CA MET A 138 -3.82 17.34 16.32
C MET A 138 -2.43 17.89 16.69
N ARG A 139 -1.48 17.01 16.94
CA ARG A 139 -0.07 17.38 17.00
C ARG A 139 0.42 17.70 15.59
N GLU A 140 1.13 18.79 15.42
CA GLU A 140 1.79 19.09 14.15
C GLU A 140 3.06 18.23 14.00
N LEU A 141 3.17 17.57 12.85
CA LEU A 141 4.36 16.81 12.45
C LEU A 141 5.02 17.48 11.25
N SER A 142 6.34 17.44 11.21
CA SER A 142 7.07 17.96 10.06
C SER A 142 6.72 17.19 8.80
N GLN A 143 6.46 17.91 7.71
CA GLN A 143 6.20 17.31 6.40
C GLN A 143 7.40 16.55 5.85
N ASP A 144 8.63 16.86 6.32
CA ASP A 144 9.82 16.09 5.99
C ASP A 144 9.78 14.64 6.48
N TRP A 145 8.96 14.33 7.49
CA TRP A 145 8.82 12.97 8.02
C TRP A 145 7.75 12.15 7.34
N ILE A 146 7.01 12.76 6.39
CA ILE A 146 6.03 11.98 5.63
C ILE A 146 6.74 10.91 4.80
N MET A 147 6.20 9.69 4.79
CA MET A 147 6.87 8.55 4.18
C MET A 147 7.20 8.77 2.70
N THR A 148 6.38 9.55 1.97
CA THR A 148 6.64 9.94 0.59
C THR A 148 7.99 10.66 0.43
N GLU A 149 8.30 11.60 1.35
CA GLU A 149 9.59 12.32 1.33
C GLU A 149 10.75 11.42 1.75
N GLN A 150 10.50 10.48 2.67
CA GLN A 150 11.50 9.49 3.06
C GLN A 150 11.79 8.49 1.93
N LEU A 151 10.77 8.11 1.12
CA LEU A 151 10.95 7.27 -0.08
C LEU A 151 11.79 7.98 -1.14
N LYS A 152 11.54 9.25 -1.42
CA LYS A 152 12.35 10.06 -2.35
C LYS A 152 13.83 10.12 -1.96
N ARG A 153 14.12 10.08 -0.66
CA ARG A 153 15.47 10.15 -0.08
C ARG A 153 16.08 8.77 0.18
N ASP A 154 15.42 7.68 -0.25
CA ASP A 154 15.79 6.28 0.00
C ASP A 154 16.06 5.95 1.48
N ARG A 155 15.23 6.49 2.39
CA ARG A 155 15.38 6.36 3.85
C ARG A 155 14.37 5.41 4.49
N VAL A 156 13.43 4.86 3.72
CA VAL A 156 12.48 3.88 4.23
C VAL A 156 13.16 2.51 4.31
N THR A 157 13.15 1.93 5.51
CA THR A 157 13.80 0.65 5.79
C THR A 157 12.79 -0.50 5.91
N PHE A 158 13.28 -1.73 5.95
CA PHE A 158 12.46 -2.92 6.19
C PHE A 158 11.81 -2.90 7.59
N GLU A 159 12.47 -2.28 8.57
CA GLU A 159 11.96 -2.14 9.94
C GLU A 159 10.73 -1.22 9.97
N HIS A 160 10.76 -0.10 9.25
CA HIS A 160 9.60 0.78 9.08
C HIS A 160 8.43 0.01 8.46
N ILE A 161 8.70 -0.79 7.43
CA ILE A 161 7.69 -1.60 6.75
C ILE A 161 7.10 -2.68 7.68
N ASP A 162 7.93 -3.32 8.52
CA ASP A 162 7.43 -4.29 9.52
C ASP A 162 6.55 -3.61 10.59
N GLN A 163 6.93 -2.41 11.04
CA GLN A 163 6.09 -1.62 11.94
C GLN A 163 4.74 -1.27 11.32
N ILE A 164 4.72 -0.82 10.05
CA ILE A 164 3.49 -0.54 9.33
C ILE A 164 2.62 -1.80 9.22
N ALA A 165 3.21 -2.92 8.79
CA ALA A 165 2.49 -4.19 8.64
C ALA A 165 1.89 -4.67 9.96
N ARG A 166 2.63 -4.58 11.06
CA ARG A 166 2.17 -4.93 12.41
C ARG A 166 1.05 -4.00 12.87
N SER A 167 1.23 -2.68 12.75
CA SER A 167 0.22 -1.70 13.17
C SER A 167 -1.11 -1.90 12.43
N ILE A 168 -1.05 -2.18 11.13
CA ILE A 168 -2.25 -2.45 10.33
C ILE A 168 -2.85 -3.83 10.65
N ALA A 169 -2.05 -4.83 10.94
CA ALA A 169 -2.55 -6.14 11.39
C ALA A 169 -3.31 -6.01 12.73
N ASP A 170 -2.74 -5.28 13.69
CA ASP A 170 -3.35 -5.01 15.00
C ASP A 170 -4.62 -4.15 14.87
N PHE A 171 -4.60 -3.15 13.96
CA PHE A 171 -5.77 -2.34 13.65
C PHE A 171 -6.89 -3.21 13.06
N HIS A 172 -6.59 -4.01 12.05
CA HIS A 172 -7.58 -4.91 11.45
C HIS A 172 -8.12 -5.94 12.44
N ALA A 173 -7.32 -6.44 13.37
CA ALA A 173 -7.79 -7.38 14.40
C ALA A 173 -8.91 -6.78 15.26
N ARG A 174 -8.85 -5.47 15.54
CA ARG A 174 -9.80 -4.70 16.36
C ARG A 174 -10.88 -3.98 15.55
N ALA A 175 -10.73 -3.90 14.21
CA ALA A 175 -11.63 -3.17 13.34
C ALA A 175 -13.06 -3.71 13.36
N GLU A 176 -14.01 -2.81 13.17
CA GLU A 176 -15.44 -3.14 13.08
C GLU A 176 -15.70 -4.18 11.99
N ARG A 177 -16.55 -5.15 12.32
CA ARG A 177 -17.01 -6.24 11.45
C ARG A 177 -18.46 -6.59 11.82
N GLY A 178 -19.12 -7.32 10.98
CA GLY A 178 -20.54 -7.70 11.18
C GLY A 178 -21.34 -7.46 9.91
N SER A 179 -22.64 -7.71 9.94
CA SER A 179 -23.50 -7.65 8.75
C SER A 179 -23.49 -6.27 8.07
N GLY A 180 -23.54 -5.18 8.87
CA GLY A 180 -23.50 -3.81 8.38
C GLY A 180 -22.22 -3.43 7.63
N VAL A 181 -21.08 -4.02 8.01
CA VAL A 181 -19.78 -3.84 7.34
C VAL A 181 -19.60 -4.85 6.21
N ALA A 182 -19.98 -6.11 6.44
CA ALA A 182 -19.78 -7.20 5.49
C ALA A 182 -20.49 -6.99 4.14
N GLN A 183 -21.60 -6.24 4.08
CA GLN A 183 -22.30 -5.94 2.85
C GLN A 183 -21.40 -5.27 1.79
N TYR A 184 -20.44 -4.44 2.22
CA TYR A 184 -19.52 -3.73 1.33
C TYR A 184 -18.49 -4.64 0.62
N GLY A 185 -18.34 -5.88 1.08
CA GLY A 185 -17.54 -6.91 0.40
C GLY A 185 -18.35 -7.83 -0.50
N SER A 186 -19.62 -7.50 -0.81
CA SER A 186 -20.40 -8.27 -1.76
C SER A 186 -19.89 -8.07 -3.19
N THR A 187 -20.11 -9.07 -4.06
CA THR A 187 -19.71 -8.98 -5.47
C THR A 187 -20.42 -7.87 -6.20
N GLU A 188 -21.63 -7.54 -5.80
CA GLU A 188 -22.45 -6.45 -6.33
C GLU A 188 -21.81 -5.08 -6.05
N ILE A 189 -21.39 -4.84 -4.80
CA ILE A 189 -20.71 -3.58 -4.42
C ILE A 189 -19.32 -3.49 -5.06
N ILE A 190 -18.58 -4.61 -5.13
CA ILE A 190 -17.27 -4.64 -5.81
C ILE A 190 -17.45 -4.28 -7.30
N ARG A 191 -18.46 -4.84 -7.96
CA ARG A 191 -18.80 -4.54 -9.36
C ARG A 191 -19.21 -3.07 -9.52
N LEU A 192 -20.12 -2.58 -8.69
CA LEU A 192 -20.56 -1.18 -8.70
C LEU A 192 -19.36 -0.22 -8.60
N ASN A 193 -18.41 -0.48 -7.70
CA ASN A 193 -17.22 0.35 -7.56
C ASN A 193 -16.36 0.38 -8.85
N TRP A 194 -16.28 -0.74 -9.57
CA TRP A 194 -15.55 -0.81 -10.83
C TRP A 194 -16.33 -0.13 -11.96
N ASP A 195 -17.64 -0.34 -12.07
CA ASP A 195 -18.49 0.24 -13.11
C ASP A 195 -18.48 1.78 -13.03
N GLU A 196 -18.56 2.35 -11.81
CA GLU A 196 -18.40 3.78 -11.58
C GLU A 196 -17.01 4.28 -12.00
N ASN A 197 -15.95 3.52 -11.67
CA ASN A 197 -14.59 3.89 -12.08
C ASN A 197 -14.46 3.90 -13.61
N PHE A 198 -14.99 2.90 -14.30
CA PHE A 198 -14.97 2.85 -15.77
C PHE A 198 -15.79 3.99 -16.38
N ALA A 199 -17.00 4.23 -15.89
CA ALA A 199 -17.85 5.32 -16.37
C ALA A 199 -17.16 6.69 -16.23
N GLN A 200 -16.60 6.97 -15.05
CA GLN A 200 -15.90 8.23 -14.76
C GLN A 200 -14.56 8.40 -15.51
N THR A 201 -14.01 7.32 -16.07
CA THR A 201 -12.74 7.36 -16.83
C THR A 201 -12.96 7.45 -18.34
N MET A 202 -14.18 7.28 -18.82
CA MET A 202 -14.48 7.30 -20.27
C MET A 202 -13.97 8.58 -20.98
N GLU A 203 -14.11 9.74 -20.37
CA GLU A 203 -13.66 11.02 -20.91
C GLU A 203 -12.13 11.17 -21.01
N PHE A 204 -11.37 10.34 -20.25
CA PHE A 204 -9.91 10.35 -20.18
C PHE A 204 -9.26 9.32 -21.10
N ARG A 205 -10.05 8.51 -21.84
CA ARG A 205 -9.53 7.60 -22.86
C ARG A 205 -8.79 8.40 -23.94
N ALA A 206 -7.64 7.89 -24.37
CA ALA A 206 -6.67 8.56 -25.24
C ALA A 206 -6.00 9.83 -24.66
N LYS A 207 -6.34 10.23 -23.42
CA LYS A 207 -5.68 11.34 -22.72
C LYS A 207 -4.69 10.84 -21.67
N THR A 208 -5.16 10.03 -20.71
CA THR A 208 -4.37 9.49 -19.60
C THR A 208 -4.34 7.96 -19.58
N ILE A 209 -5.29 7.30 -20.22
CA ILE A 209 -5.35 5.85 -20.42
C ILE A 209 -5.58 5.57 -21.91
N THR A 210 -4.86 4.63 -22.49
CA THR A 210 -5.10 4.20 -23.88
C THR A 210 -6.39 3.38 -23.98
N HIS A 211 -7.01 3.37 -25.18
CA HIS A 211 -8.18 2.51 -25.43
C HIS A 211 -7.90 1.05 -25.08
N ARG A 212 -6.74 0.56 -25.52
CA ARG A 212 -6.31 -0.82 -25.28
C ARG A 212 -6.16 -1.14 -23.79
N GLU A 213 -5.46 -0.30 -23.02
CA GLU A 213 -5.30 -0.51 -21.58
C GLU A 213 -6.66 -0.53 -20.86
N PHE A 214 -7.55 0.40 -21.21
CA PHE A 214 -8.89 0.46 -20.63
C PHE A 214 -9.67 -0.84 -20.90
N ASP A 215 -9.73 -1.30 -22.15
CA ASP A 215 -10.51 -2.47 -22.54
C ASP A 215 -9.91 -3.77 -21.97
N GLU A 216 -8.59 -3.92 -21.95
CA GLU A 216 -7.91 -5.07 -21.36
C GLU A 216 -8.09 -5.12 -19.83
N ILE A 217 -8.00 -3.96 -19.12
CA ILE A 217 -8.27 -3.90 -17.68
C ILE A 217 -9.73 -4.30 -17.40
N LYS A 218 -10.69 -3.75 -18.15
CA LYS A 218 -12.12 -4.03 -17.96
C LYS A 218 -12.40 -5.52 -18.13
N THR A 219 -11.93 -6.12 -19.21
CA THR A 219 -12.09 -7.55 -19.50
C THR A 219 -11.50 -8.43 -18.39
N ALA A 220 -10.27 -8.14 -17.95
CA ALA A 220 -9.60 -8.89 -16.89
C ALA A 220 -10.36 -8.82 -15.55
N VAL A 221 -10.85 -7.64 -15.21
CA VAL A 221 -11.61 -7.38 -13.96
C VAL A 221 -12.95 -8.11 -13.97
N GLU A 222 -13.72 -8.01 -15.05
CA GLU A 222 -15.02 -8.67 -15.20
C GLU A 222 -14.89 -10.20 -15.16
N GLY A 223 -13.87 -10.74 -15.83
CA GLY A 223 -13.50 -12.15 -15.79
C GLY A 223 -13.15 -12.59 -14.37
N PHE A 224 -12.24 -11.87 -13.71
CA PHE A 224 -11.81 -12.18 -12.36
C PHE A 224 -12.96 -12.19 -11.34
N ILE A 225 -13.84 -11.18 -11.37
CA ILE A 225 -15.00 -11.11 -10.47
C ILE A 225 -15.91 -12.32 -10.71
N THR A 226 -16.15 -12.68 -11.97
CA THR A 226 -17.03 -13.78 -12.35
C THR A 226 -16.49 -15.13 -11.87
N GLU A 227 -15.23 -15.40 -12.10
CA GLU A 227 -14.54 -16.64 -11.73
C GLU A 227 -14.34 -16.79 -10.22
N ASN A 228 -14.20 -15.67 -9.51
CA ASN A 228 -13.85 -15.67 -8.09
C ASN A 228 -15.01 -15.33 -7.14
N ARG A 229 -16.27 -15.36 -7.58
CA ARG A 229 -17.46 -15.09 -6.73
C ARG A 229 -17.44 -15.91 -5.43
N GLY A 230 -17.05 -17.18 -5.52
CA GLY A 230 -16.93 -18.06 -4.36
C GLY A 230 -15.86 -17.63 -3.37
N LEU A 231 -14.75 -17.06 -3.85
CA LEU A 231 -13.67 -16.53 -3.00
C LEU A 231 -14.15 -15.28 -2.24
N PHE A 232 -14.74 -14.30 -2.92
CA PHE A 232 -15.29 -13.10 -2.29
C PHE A 232 -16.35 -13.47 -1.23
N ARG A 233 -17.27 -14.38 -1.54
CA ARG A 233 -18.29 -14.84 -0.59
C ARG A 233 -17.68 -15.50 0.65
N ARG A 234 -16.69 -16.39 0.48
CA ARG A 234 -15.99 -17.03 1.62
C ARG A 234 -15.29 -15.99 2.49
N ARG A 235 -14.53 -15.06 1.91
CA ARG A 235 -13.81 -14.04 2.66
C ARG A 235 -14.77 -13.13 3.43
N ARG A 236 -15.87 -12.72 2.81
CA ARG A 236 -16.96 -11.98 3.47
C ARG A 236 -17.52 -12.76 4.66
N ALA A 237 -17.87 -14.03 4.48
CA ALA A 237 -18.43 -14.89 5.53
C ALA A 237 -17.41 -15.13 6.67
N SER A 238 -16.12 -15.17 6.37
CA SER A 238 -15.04 -15.37 7.35
C SER A 238 -14.60 -14.08 8.06
N GLY A 239 -15.29 -12.93 7.85
CA GLY A 239 -15.04 -11.67 8.55
C GLY A 239 -13.77 -10.94 8.09
N PHE A 240 -13.31 -11.16 6.86
CA PHE A 240 -12.20 -10.40 6.27
C PHE A 240 -12.64 -9.05 5.71
N VAL A 241 -13.95 -8.80 5.56
CA VAL A 241 -14.49 -7.48 5.26
C VAL A 241 -14.62 -6.72 6.57
N ARG A 242 -13.90 -5.61 6.68
CA ARG A 242 -13.75 -4.81 7.91
C ARG A 242 -13.80 -3.33 7.60
N ARG A 243 -13.99 -2.53 8.64
CA ARG A 243 -13.80 -1.08 8.55
C ARG A 243 -12.31 -0.80 8.58
N CYS A 244 -11.75 -0.62 7.41
CA CYS A 244 -10.34 -0.37 7.14
C CYS A 244 -10.00 1.12 7.27
N HIS A 245 -8.74 1.48 7.15
CA HIS A 245 -8.30 2.86 6.99
C HIS A 245 -8.91 3.50 5.71
N GLY A 246 -8.96 2.75 4.62
CA GLY A 246 -9.55 3.13 3.34
C GLY A 246 -8.61 3.86 2.38
N ASP A 247 -7.62 4.59 2.92
CA ASP A 247 -6.65 5.37 2.12
C ASP A 247 -5.20 5.12 2.57
N LEU A 248 -4.83 3.86 2.80
CA LEU A 248 -3.51 3.46 3.29
C LEU A 248 -2.45 3.56 2.18
N HIS A 249 -1.69 4.65 2.18
CA HIS A 249 -0.55 4.88 1.27
C HIS A 249 0.49 5.81 1.90
N SER A 250 1.66 5.97 1.29
CA SER A 250 2.82 6.68 1.85
C SER A 250 2.57 8.15 2.23
N LYS A 251 1.56 8.82 1.66
CA LYS A 251 1.20 10.19 2.04
C LYS A 251 0.49 10.27 3.39
N ASN A 252 -0.09 9.16 3.86
CA ASN A 252 -0.83 9.08 5.12
C ASN A 252 -0.03 8.34 6.20
N ILE A 253 1.30 8.33 6.07
CA ILE A 253 2.23 7.71 7.03
C ILE A 253 3.37 8.67 7.33
N PHE A 254 3.66 8.86 8.63
CA PHE A 254 4.86 9.54 9.10
C PHE A 254 5.87 8.53 9.64
N ILE A 255 7.15 8.77 9.36
CA ILE A 255 8.29 8.07 9.94
C ILE A 255 9.04 9.08 10.80
N ILE A 256 8.82 9.03 12.12
CA ILE A 256 9.33 10.01 13.08
C ILE A 256 10.68 9.51 13.61
N ARG A 257 11.71 10.29 13.47
CA ARG A 257 13.02 10.03 14.08
C ARG A 257 13.07 10.56 15.50
N GLU A 258 13.21 9.68 16.46
CA GLU A 258 13.52 10.03 17.84
C GLU A 258 15.03 10.12 18.00
N GLY A 259 15.62 11.31 17.74
CA GLY A 259 17.07 11.53 17.90
C GLY A 259 17.42 12.07 19.30
N PRO A 260 18.68 11.92 19.77
CA PRO A 260 19.19 12.59 20.97
C PRO A 260 19.33 14.10 20.67
N GLY A 261 18.35 14.87 21.04
CA GLY A 261 18.19 16.29 20.68
C GLY A 261 16.88 16.55 19.94
N GLY A 262 15.91 15.64 20.08
CA GLY A 262 14.63 15.63 19.40
C GLY A 262 13.90 16.94 19.42
N GLN A 263 14.12 17.77 18.40
CA GLN A 263 13.12 18.73 17.93
C GLN A 263 11.95 17.99 17.25
N GLY A 264 11.60 16.81 17.77
CA GLY A 264 10.36 16.11 17.48
C GLY A 264 9.21 16.61 18.34
N PHE A 265 9.52 17.18 19.49
CA PHE A 265 8.56 17.69 20.45
C PHE A 265 9.09 19.00 21.05
N ALA A 266 8.68 20.13 20.50
CA ALA A 266 8.87 21.41 21.15
C ALA A 266 7.94 21.45 22.38
N GLY A 267 8.50 21.28 23.57
CA GLY A 267 7.77 21.56 24.81
C GLY A 267 8.07 20.61 25.95
N SER A 268 8.87 21.07 26.84
CA SER A 268 9.14 20.82 28.26
C SER A 268 10.56 20.35 28.54
N GLY A 269 11.31 21.28 29.12
CA GLY A 269 12.65 21.03 29.64
C GLY A 269 12.61 20.05 30.82
N HIS A 270 13.32 18.96 30.63
CA HIS A 270 14.08 18.28 31.67
C HIS A 270 15.20 17.52 30.93
N ALA A 271 16.39 17.99 31.10
CA ALA A 271 17.61 17.34 30.61
C ALA A 271 17.78 16.02 31.40
N SER A 272 17.39 14.92 30.79
CA SER A 272 17.74 13.58 31.25
C SER A 272 18.76 12.98 30.27
N ARG A 273 19.76 12.28 30.80
CA ARG A 273 20.88 11.55 30.22
C ARG A 273 20.64 11.07 28.79
N PRO A 274 21.59 11.22 27.84
CA PRO A 274 21.45 10.68 26.51
C PRO A 274 21.22 9.18 26.58
N PRO A 275 20.22 8.63 25.83
CA PRO A 275 20.02 7.18 25.76
C PRO A 275 21.25 6.52 25.11
N GLU A 276 21.68 5.39 25.67
CA GLU A 276 22.87 4.64 25.21
C GLU A 276 22.70 4.00 23.80
N SER A 277 21.51 4.10 23.21
CA SER A 277 21.24 3.78 21.79
C SER A 277 20.14 4.71 21.25
N PRO A 278 20.18 5.13 19.96
CA PRO A 278 19.08 5.89 19.36
C PRO A 278 17.79 5.05 19.43
N SER A 279 16.72 5.66 19.94
CA SER A 279 15.39 5.05 19.89
C SER A 279 15.05 4.73 18.43
N PRO A 280 14.45 3.55 18.14
CA PRO A 280 14.07 3.21 16.79
C PRO A 280 13.06 4.24 16.26
N ASP A 281 13.20 4.63 14.99
CA ASP A 281 12.22 5.48 14.31
C ASP A 281 10.81 4.92 14.53
N SER A 282 9.83 5.78 14.80
CA SER A 282 8.46 5.38 15.07
C SER A 282 7.54 5.71 13.89
N VAL A 283 6.63 4.79 13.56
CA VAL A 283 5.65 4.96 12.48
C VAL A 283 4.33 5.47 13.04
N ARG A 284 3.71 6.45 12.35
CA ARG A 284 2.34 6.90 12.62
C ARG A 284 1.53 6.89 11.34
N ILE A 285 0.33 6.29 11.42
CA ILE A 285 -0.62 6.17 10.31
C ILE A 285 -1.83 7.03 10.65
N PHE A 286 -2.26 7.90 9.74
CA PHE A 286 -3.28 8.91 10.00
C PHE A 286 -4.20 9.10 8.79
N ASP A 287 -5.28 9.85 8.97
CA ASP A 287 -6.25 10.23 7.93
C ASP A 287 -7.09 9.06 7.40
N CYS A 288 -7.65 8.25 8.33
CA CYS A 288 -8.64 7.23 8.00
C CYS A 288 -9.87 7.85 7.34
N ILE A 289 -10.42 7.21 6.32
CA ILE A 289 -11.68 7.65 5.69
C ILE A 289 -12.84 7.45 6.64
N GLU A 290 -13.47 8.56 7.05
CA GLU A 290 -14.62 8.59 7.96
C GLU A 290 -15.95 8.83 7.26
N PHE A 291 -15.92 9.54 6.10
CA PHE A 291 -17.11 10.13 5.49
C PHE A 291 -17.95 9.18 4.65
N ASN A 292 -17.40 8.05 4.22
CA ASN A 292 -18.16 7.11 3.39
C ASN A 292 -17.78 5.66 3.69
N PRO A 293 -18.69 4.86 4.29
CA PRO A 293 -18.44 3.45 4.59
C PRO A 293 -18.06 2.61 3.36
N ARG A 294 -18.53 2.96 2.15
CA ARG A 294 -18.19 2.24 0.93
C ARG A 294 -16.70 2.34 0.58
N PHE A 295 -16.01 3.39 1.02
CA PHE A 295 -14.58 3.58 0.79
C PHE A 295 -13.72 3.02 1.91
N SER A 296 -14.24 2.98 3.14
CA SER A 296 -13.52 2.46 4.30
C SER A 296 -13.87 1.00 4.63
N CYS A 297 -15.07 0.52 4.32
CA CYS A 297 -15.44 -0.88 4.55
C CYS A 297 -15.09 -1.74 3.34
N SER A 298 -14.09 -2.59 3.46
CA SER A 298 -13.63 -3.46 2.37
C SER A 298 -12.99 -4.73 2.91
N ASP A 299 -12.73 -5.70 2.01
CA ASP A 299 -11.81 -6.78 2.33
C ASP A 299 -10.45 -6.20 2.69
N VAL A 300 -9.84 -6.64 3.80
CA VAL A 300 -8.50 -6.22 4.22
C VAL A 300 -7.45 -6.37 3.11
N ALA A 301 -7.66 -7.32 2.18
CA ALA A 301 -6.80 -7.46 1.00
C ALA A 301 -6.75 -6.19 0.14
N SER A 302 -7.84 -5.41 0.07
CA SER A 302 -7.88 -4.14 -0.67
C SER A 302 -7.00 -3.06 -0.03
N GLU A 303 -6.94 -3.03 1.30
CA GLU A 303 -6.07 -2.10 2.02
C GLU A 303 -4.59 -2.47 1.89
N ILE A 304 -4.27 -3.75 2.09
CA ILE A 304 -2.91 -4.25 1.91
C ILE A 304 -2.42 -4.04 0.47
N ALA A 305 -3.31 -4.26 -0.50
CA ALA A 305 -3.01 -3.99 -1.91
C ALA A 305 -2.73 -2.51 -2.18
N PHE A 306 -3.38 -1.59 -1.46
CA PHE A 306 -3.16 -0.16 -1.66
C PHE A 306 -1.73 0.25 -1.29
N MET A 307 -1.30 -0.09 -0.08
CA MET A 307 0.07 0.19 0.36
C MET A 307 1.13 -0.51 -0.52
N ALA A 308 0.90 -1.76 -0.88
CA ALA A 308 1.81 -2.50 -1.75
C ALA A 308 1.88 -1.89 -3.17
N MET A 309 0.76 -1.45 -3.72
CA MET A 309 0.69 -0.74 -5.01
C MET A 309 1.41 0.61 -4.94
N ASP A 310 1.25 1.35 -3.85
CA ASP A 310 1.92 2.65 -3.67
C ASP A 310 3.46 2.48 -3.59
N LEU A 311 3.95 1.48 -2.87
CA LEU A 311 5.37 1.13 -2.85
C LEU A 311 5.89 0.69 -4.24
N ASP A 312 5.10 -0.08 -5.01
CA ASP A 312 5.44 -0.42 -6.39
C ASP A 312 5.52 0.83 -7.29
N TYR A 313 4.62 1.80 -7.10
CA TYR A 313 4.65 3.07 -7.82
C TYR A 313 5.94 3.86 -7.55
N TRP A 314 6.45 3.80 -6.33
CA TRP A 314 7.74 4.38 -5.94
C TRP A 314 8.95 3.55 -6.40
N GLY A 315 8.76 2.45 -7.13
CA GLY A 315 9.82 1.57 -7.58
C GLY A 315 10.43 0.70 -6.47
N ARG A 316 9.76 0.62 -5.31
CA ARG A 316 10.21 -0.13 -4.14
C ARG A 316 9.46 -1.46 -4.00
N LYS A 317 9.52 -2.28 -5.07
CA LYS A 317 8.92 -3.62 -5.04
C LYS A 317 9.49 -4.49 -3.91
N ASP A 318 10.74 -4.31 -3.55
CA ASP A 318 11.36 -4.98 -2.41
C ASP A 318 10.62 -4.71 -1.09
N LEU A 319 10.23 -3.46 -0.84
CA LEU A 319 9.44 -3.08 0.33
C LEU A 319 7.97 -3.51 0.20
N ALA A 320 7.41 -3.46 -1.00
CA ALA A 320 6.04 -3.90 -1.27
C ALA A 320 5.87 -5.41 -0.97
N ASP A 321 6.78 -6.23 -1.48
CA ASP A 321 6.78 -7.68 -1.24
C ASP A 321 6.96 -7.99 0.24
N PHE A 322 7.89 -7.29 0.89
CA PHE A 322 8.13 -7.45 2.32
C PHE A 322 6.93 -7.03 3.17
N PHE A 323 6.25 -5.93 2.83
CA PHE A 323 5.04 -5.49 3.51
C PHE A 323 3.94 -6.56 3.48
N VAL A 324 3.64 -7.08 2.28
CA VAL A 324 2.64 -8.15 2.10
C VAL A 324 3.03 -9.39 2.88
N GLU A 325 4.30 -9.81 2.77
CA GLU A 325 4.83 -10.96 3.50
C GLU A 325 4.67 -10.79 5.01
N ARG A 326 5.07 -9.62 5.56
CA ARG A 326 4.99 -9.35 7.01
C ARG A 326 3.55 -9.32 7.49
N TYR A 327 2.65 -8.69 6.74
CA TYR A 327 1.23 -8.69 7.08
C TYR A 327 0.65 -10.12 7.13
N VAL A 328 0.95 -10.94 6.13
CA VAL A 328 0.53 -12.36 6.10
C VAL A 328 1.12 -13.14 7.29
N VAL A 329 2.37 -12.88 7.66
CA VAL A 329 3.00 -13.51 8.83
C VAL A 329 2.32 -13.10 10.14
N HIS A 330 1.97 -11.82 10.29
CA HIS A 330 1.31 -11.30 11.51
C HIS A 330 -0.14 -11.77 11.65
N THR A 331 -0.87 -11.93 10.54
CA THR A 331 -2.30 -12.23 10.57
C THR A 331 -2.65 -13.70 10.29
N GLY A 332 -1.76 -14.44 9.62
CA GLY A 332 -2.04 -15.78 9.08
C GLY A 332 -2.93 -15.78 7.84
N ASP A 333 -3.38 -14.59 7.33
CA ASP A 333 -4.28 -14.49 6.17
C ASP A 333 -3.54 -14.66 4.84
N ALA A 334 -3.16 -15.88 4.50
CA ALA A 334 -2.61 -16.18 3.18
C ALA A 334 -3.67 -16.07 2.05
N GLY A 335 -4.95 -16.11 2.40
CA GLY A 335 -6.05 -16.02 1.43
C GLY A 335 -6.13 -14.70 0.69
N LEU A 336 -5.62 -13.60 1.31
CA LEU A 336 -5.55 -12.29 0.68
C LEU A 336 -4.71 -12.28 -0.61
N LEU A 337 -3.68 -13.13 -0.68
CA LEU A 337 -2.76 -13.18 -1.82
C LEU A 337 -3.49 -13.51 -3.14
N ARG A 338 -4.57 -14.27 -3.08
CA ARG A 338 -5.41 -14.56 -4.27
C ARG A 338 -6.13 -13.33 -4.83
N LEU A 339 -6.36 -12.32 -3.99
CA LEU A 339 -7.02 -11.07 -4.36
C LEU A 339 -6.03 -9.92 -4.57
N LEU A 340 -4.73 -10.15 -4.32
CA LEU A 340 -3.75 -9.08 -4.25
C LEU A 340 -3.63 -8.30 -5.57
N ASN A 341 -3.44 -8.99 -6.71
CA ASN A 341 -3.33 -8.32 -8.01
C ASN A 341 -4.63 -7.64 -8.42
N PHE A 342 -5.78 -8.23 -8.10
CA PHE A 342 -7.09 -7.63 -8.34
C PHE A 342 -7.25 -6.29 -7.61
N TYR A 343 -6.92 -6.25 -6.32
CA TYR A 343 -7.03 -5.01 -5.56
C TYR A 343 -5.89 -4.02 -5.82
N LYS A 344 -4.68 -4.47 -6.16
CA LYS A 344 -3.62 -3.58 -6.66
C LYS A 344 -4.04 -2.90 -7.97
N CYS A 345 -4.66 -3.65 -8.89
CA CYS A 345 -5.26 -3.12 -10.11
C CYS A 345 -6.31 -2.05 -9.78
N TYR A 346 -7.25 -2.36 -8.88
CA TYR A 346 -8.29 -1.44 -8.44
C TYR A 346 -7.71 -0.14 -7.86
N ARG A 347 -6.76 -0.23 -6.92
CA ARG A 347 -6.18 0.95 -6.26
C ARG A 347 -5.35 1.80 -7.22
N ALA A 348 -4.58 1.18 -8.12
CA ALA A 348 -3.85 1.91 -9.16
C ALA A 348 -4.83 2.62 -10.13
N TYR A 349 -5.93 1.95 -10.51
CA TYR A 349 -6.96 2.53 -11.36
C TYR A 349 -7.62 3.76 -10.71
N VAL A 350 -8.02 3.65 -9.43
CA VAL A 350 -8.58 4.75 -8.66
C VAL A 350 -7.61 5.93 -8.60
N ARG A 351 -6.32 5.69 -8.35
CA ARG A 351 -5.29 6.75 -8.34
C ARG A 351 -5.14 7.42 -9.70
N GLY A 352 -5.13 6.65 -10.77
CA GLY A 352 -5.10 7.17 -12.15
C GLY A 352 -6.31 8.05 -12.44
N LYS A 353 -7.51 7.56 -12.11
CA LYS A 353 -8.77 8.29 -12.28
C LYS A 353 -8.79 9.61 -11.51
N VAL A 354 -8.55 9.58 -10.20
CA VAL A 354 -8.56 10.79 -9.35
C VAL A 354 -7.52 11.81 -9.81
N THR A 355 -6.34 11.34 -10.24
CA THR A 355 -5.32 12.24 -10.80
C THR A 355 -5.75 12.83 -12.15
N SER A 356 -6.52 12.08 -12.96
CA SER A 356 -7.06 12.58 -14.23
C SER A 356 -8.07 13.72 -14.05
N PHE A 357 -8.81 13.76 -12.93
CA PHE A 357 -9.78 14.84 -12.66
C PHE A 357 -9.13 16.23 -12.60
N VAL A 358 -7.84 16.32 -12.26
CA VAL A 358 -7.07 17.59 -12.27
C VAL A 358 -7.06 18.24 -13.66
N LEU A 359 -7.21 17.46 -14.74
CA LEU A 359 -7.24 17.98 -16.11
C LEU A 359 -8.47 18.87 -16.37
N ASN A 360 -9.57 18.58 -15.67
CA ASN A 360 -10.84 19.28 -15.80
C ASN A 360 -10.98 20.45 -14.81
N ASP A 361 -10.03 20.61 -13.86
CA ASP A 361 -10.06 21.72 -12.90
C ASP A 361 -9.64 23.04 -13.58
N PRO A 362 -10.54 24.03 -13.66
CA PRO A 362 -10.23 25.32 -14.27
C PRO A 362 -9.20 26.14 -13.47
N GLY A 363 -9.06 25.87 -12.18
CA GLY A 363 -8.09 26.55 -11.30
C GLY A 363 -6.64 26.04 -11.44
N VAL A 364 -6.41 24.99 -12.23
CA VAL A 364 -5.09 24.38 -12.39
C VAL A 364 -4.44 24.80 -13.70
N GLY A 365 -3.19 25.25 -13.63
CA GLY A 365 -2.43 25.70 -14.80
C GLY A 365 -1.99 24.58 -15.74
N PRO A 366 -1.61 24.90 -17.00
CA PRO A 366 -1.26 23.91 -18.02
C PRO A 366 -0.10 22.98 -17.63
N ALA A 367 0.92 23.51 -16.96
CA ALA A 367 2.09 22.72 -16.52
C ALA A 367 1.70 21.66 -15.49
N ASP A 368 0.86 22.00 -14.52
CA ASP A 368 0.39 21.06 -13.50
C ASP A 368 -0.59 20.05 -14.10
N LYS A 369 -1.43 20.44 -15.07
CA LYS A 369 -2.26 19.52 -15.84
C LYS A 369 -1.42 18.51 -16.62
N ALA A 370 -0.35 18.94 -17.29
CA ALA A 370 0.56 18.03 -17.99
C ALA A 370 1.25 17.06 -17.05
N LYS A 371 1.69 17.51 -15.87
CA LYS A 371 2.25 16.66 -14.82
C LYS A 371 1.22 15.65 -14.29
N ALA A 372 -0.02 16.09 -14.05
CA ALA A 372 -1.10 15.21 -13.62
C ALA A 372 -1.42 14.16 -14.68
N ALA A 373 -1.48 14.53 -15.97
CA ALA A 373 -1.70 13.59 -17.06
C ALA A 373 -0.63 12.49 -17.12
N LYS A 374 0.65 12.87 -16.99
CA LYS A 374 1.75 11.91 -16.92
C LYS A 374 1.63 10.96 -15.73
N THR A 375 1.37 11.51 -14.54
CA THR A 375 1.21 10.72 -13.31
C THR A 375 0.01 9.76 -13.41
N ALA A 376 -1.12 10.22 -13.96
CA ALA A 376 -2.29 9.37 -14.18
C ALA A 376 -1.99 8.21 -15.13
N ALA A 377 -1.28 8.49 -16.23
CA ALA A 377 -0.86 7.46 -17.19
C ALA A 377 0.07 6.41 -16.55
N GLU A 378 0.96 6.81 -15.65
CA GLU A 378 1.83 5.89 -14.90
C GLU A 378 1.00 4.96 -14.00
N TYR A 379 -0.02 5.46 -13.31
CA TYR A 379 -0.94 4.64 -12.51
C TYR A 379 -1.79 3.70 -13.38
N PHE A 380 -2.28 4.13 -14.53
CA PHE A 380 -3.03 3.24 -15.43
C PHE A 380 -2.15 2.13 -16.03
N LYS A 381 -0.90 2.42 -16.40
CA LYS A 381 0.07 1.40 -16.79
C LYS A 381 0.32 0.37 -15.67
N LEU A 382 0.40 0.86 -14.42
CA LEU A 382 0.56 0.00 -13.26
C LEU A 382 -0.70 -0.88 -13.06
N SER A 383 -1.90 -0.30 -13.18
CA SER A 383 -3.17 -1.02 -13.14
C SER A 383 -3.24 -2.10 -14.22
N HIS A 384 -2.89 -1.77 -15.46
CA HIS A 384 -2.86 -2.69 -16.58
C HIS A 384 -1.89 -3.86 -16.36
N ARG A 385 -0.69 -3.60 -15.81
CA ARG A 385 0.27 -4.65 -15.43
C ARG A 385 -0.32 -5.62 -14.41
N TYR A 386 -1.08 -5.14 -13.43
CA TYR A 386 -1.74 -6.02 -12.46
C TYR A 386 -2.90 -6.79 -13.08
N ALA A 387 -3.67 -6.17 -13.97
CA ALA A 387 -4.76 -6.82 -14.69
C ALA A 387 -4.25 -8.02 -15.51
N THR A 388 -3.19 -7.81 -16.29
CA THR A 388 -2.55 -8.89 -17.06
C THR A 388 -1.92 -9.96 -16.18
N GLY A 389 -1.45 -9.57 -14.97
CA GLY A 389 -0.89 -10.49 -13.98
C GLY A 389 -1.91 -11.40 -13.30
N MET A 390 -3.22 -11.13 -13.38
CA MET A 390 -4.26 -11.98 -12.78
C MET A 390 -4.38 -13.35 -13.45
N SER A 391 -4.06 -13.43 -14.74
CA SER A 391 -4.19 -14.65 -15.55
C SER A 391 -2.89 -15.44 -15.70
N VAL A 392 -1.79 -15.00 -15.07
CA VAL A 392 -0.50 -15.68 -15.19
C VAL A 392 -0.43 -16.85 -14.22
N GLU A 393 -0.14 -18.04 -14.75
CA GLU A 393 0.12 -19.21 -13.93
C GLU A 393 1.35 -19.00 -13.03
N PRO A 394 1.26 -19.38 -11.74
CA PRO A 394 2.37 -19.20 -10.81
C PRO A 394 3.58 -20.06 -11.18
N LYS A 395 4.78 -19.52 -10.97
CA LYS A 395 6.05 -20.20 -11.26
C LYS A 395 7.01 -20.05 -10.10
N LEU A 396 7.79 -21.08 -9.83
CA LEU A 396 8.90 -21.04 -8.88
C LEU A 396 10.22 -20.84 -9.63
N VAL A 397 10.95 -19.77 -9.29
CA VAL A 397 12.32 -19.55 -9.75
C VAL A 397 13.28 -19.71 -8.58
N VAL A 398 14.33 -20.50 -8.75
CA VAL A 398 15.35 -20.73 -7.73
C VAL A 398 16.67 -20.17 -8.21
N MET A 399 17.05 -19.01 -7.65
CA MET A 399 18.36 -18.41 -7.90
C MET A 399 19.41 -19.09 -7.07
N MET A 400 20.45 -19.61 -7.68
CA MET A 400 21.54 -20.32 -7.00
C MET A 400 22.93 -19.86 -7.48
N GLY A 401 23.96 -20.12 -6.68
CA GLY A 401 25.35 -19.73 -6.93
C GLY A 401 26.03 -19.15 -5.70
N LEU A 402 27.33 -18.90 -5.79
CA LEU A 402 28.16 -18.41 -4.69
C LEU A 402 27.78 -16.98 -4.24
N PRO A 403 28.18 -16.56 -3.04
CA PRO A 403 28.05 -15.15 -2.63
C PRO A 403 28.72 -14.19 -3.63
N ALA A 404 28.22 -12.96 -3.72
CA ALA A 404 28.74 -11.88 -4.54
C ALA A 404 28.76 -12.12 -6.08
N VAL A 405 28.30 -13.25 -6.59
CA VAL A 405 28.16 -13.48 -8.05
C VAL A 405 27.04 -12.65 -8.70
N GLY A 406 26.21 -11.91 -7.95
CA GLY A 406 25.17 -11.02 -8.51
C GLY A 406 23.76 -11.60 -8.57
N LYS A 407 23.48 -12.73 -7.89
CA LYS A 407 22.15 -13.37 -7.83
C LYS A 407 21.02 -12.39 -7.48
N THR A 408 21.17 -11.70 -6.37
CA THR A 408 20.16 -10.79 -5.83
C THR A 408 19.84 -9.64 -6.78
N PHE A 409 20.85 -9.14 -7.51
CA PHE A 409 20.64 -8.10 -8.50
C PHE A 409 19.77 -8.59 -9.67
N VAL A 410 20.07 -9.78 -10.20
CA VAL A 410 19.28 -10.41 -11.27
C VAL A 410 17.88 -10.77 -10.76
N ALA A 411 17.77 -11.36 -9.55
CA ALA A 411 16.50 -11.74 -8.94
C ALA A 411 15.56 -10.56 -8.74
N ARG A 412 16.08 -9.42 -8.22
CA ARG A 412 15.30 -8.19 -8.03
C ARG A 412 14.73 -7.69 -9.36
N ARG A 413 15.58 -7.59 -10.40
CA ARG A 413 15.14 -7.13 -11.72
C ARG A 413 14.16 -8.09 -12.40
N LEU A 414 14.33 -9.37 -12.18
CA LEU A 414 13.37 -10.37 -12.65
C LEU A 414 12.01 -10.21 -11.92
N ALA A 415 12.04 -10.03 -10.60
CA ALA A 415 10.83 -9.78 -9.79
C ALA A 415 10.07 -8.51 -10.24
N GLU A 416 10.80 -7.42 -10.51
CA GLU A 416 10.22 -6.17 -11.03
C GLU A 416 9.49 -6.38 -12.37
N ARG A 417 10.06 -7.22 -13.25
CA ARG A 417 9.50 -7.49 -14.59
C ARG A 417 8.34 -8.48 -14.57
N THR A 418 8.43 -9.51 -13.73
CA THR A 418 7.46 -10.61 -13.71
C THR A 418 6.36 -10.45 -12.67
N GLY A 419 6.51 -9.51 -11.72
CA GLY A 419 5.61 -9.39 -10.57
C GLY A 419 5.81 -10.45 -9.49
N ALA A 420 6.74 -11.40 -9.66
CA ALA A 420 7.00 -12.47 -8.69
C ALA A 420 7.50 -11.92 -7.34
N PHE A 421 7.11 -12.59 -6.25
CA PHE A 421 7.64 -12.29 -4.92
C PHE A 421 9.08 -12.75 -4.77
N HIS A 422 9.93 -11.88 -4.21
CA HIS A 422 11.36 -12.16 -4.05
C HIS A 422 11.71 -12.44 -2.59
N PHE A 423 12.02 -13.70 -2.27
CA PHE A 423 12.43 -14.13 -0.93
C PHE A 423 13.94 -14.31 -0.83
N LEU A 424 14.57 -13.49 0.02
CA LEU A 424 15.99 -13.57 0.34
C LEU A 424 16.22 -14.44 1.57
N SER A 425 17.11 -15.41 1.47
CA SER A 425 17.50 -16.26 2.60
C SER A 425 18.08 -15.47 3.78
N ASP A 426 18.84 -14.40 3.51
CA ASP A 426 19.45 -13.57 4.56
C ASP A 426 18.40 -12.74 5.30
N SER A 427 17.38 -12.22 4.62
CA SER A 427 16.26 -11.52 5.23
C SER A 427 15.46 -12.45 6.14
N ILE A 428 15.10 -13.64 5.66
CA ILE A 428 14.35 -14.64 6.44
C ILE A 428 15.16 -15.11 7.66
N ARG A 429 16.48 -15.30 7.51
CA ARG A 429 17.38 -15.67 8.61
C ARG A 429 17.36 -14.64 9.73
N LYS A 430 17.51 -13.36 9.37
CA LYS A 430 17.47 -12.26 10.34
C LYS A 430 16.12 -12.18 11.06
N GLN A 431 15.03 -12.30 10.31
CA GLN A 431 13.67 -12.34 10.88
C GLN A 431 13.50 -13.50 11.89
N LEU A 432 13.98 -14.70 11.58
CA LEU A 432 13.90 -15.87 12.48
C LEU A 432 14.67 -15.69 13.79
N LEU A 433 15.64 -14.80 13.79
CA LEU A 433 16.50 -14.50 14.95
C LEU A 433 16.13 -13.20 15.65
N GLY A 434 15.09 -12.48 15.19
CA GLY A 434 14.72 -11.17 15.73
C GLY A 434 15.76 -10.07 15.46
N VAL A 435 16.63 -10.26 14.45
CA VAL A 435 17.66 -9.29 14.06
C VAL A 435 17.05 -8.38 12.99
N PRO A 436 17.23 -7.04 13.08
CA PRO A 436 16.81 -6.12 12.02
C PRO A 436 17.39 -6.53 10.66
N VAL A 437 16.55 -6.51 9.62
CA VAL A 437 16.97 -6.91 8.26
C VAL A 437 18.07 -6.00 7.72
N SER A 438 18.02 -4.72 8.09
CA SER A 438 19.02 -3.71 7.74
C SER A 438 20.35 -3.86 8.50
N GLN A 439 20.36 -4.57 9.64
CA GLN A 439 21.55 -4.72 10.46
C GLN A 439 22.54 -5.69 9.81
N HIS A 440 23.77 -5.22 9.56
CA HIS A 440 24.87 -6.09 9.10
C HIS A 440 25.40 -6.97 10.24
N ARG A 441 25.55 -8.27 9.98
CA ARG A 441 26.17 -9.24 10.87
C ARG A 441 27.33 -9.90 10.14
N PHE A 442 28.54 -9.43 10.41
CA PHE A 442 29.77 -9.91 9.77
C PHE A 442 30.34 -11.14 10.49
N GLU A 443 29.62 -12.24 10.48
CA GLU A 443 30.02 -13.48 11.12
C GLU A 443 30.65 -14.45 10.12
N SER A 444 31.54 -15.33 10.61
CA SER A 444 32.18 -16.35 9.78
C SER A 444 31.20 -17.45 9.36
N PHE A 445 31.44 -18.10 8.24
CA PHE A 445 30.64 -19.24 7.79
C PHE A 445 30.59 -20.34 8.86
N GLY A 446 29.41 -20.88 9.13
CA GLY A 446 29.20 -21.89 10.15
C GLY A 446 29.18 -21.38 11.59
N LYS A 447 29.32 -20.07 11.85
CA LYS A 447 29.25 -19.47 13.19
C LYS A 447 28.08 -18.47 13.27
N GLY A 448 27.65 -18.16 14.51
CA GLY A 448 26.59 -17.18 14.78
C GLY A 448 25.32 -17.45 13.99
N ILE A 449 24.84 -16.44 13.26
CA ILE A 449 23.63 -16.55 12.44
C ILE A 449 23.80 -17.50 11.23
N TYR A 450 25.04 -17.90 10.88
CA TYR A 450 25.35 -18.81 9.76
C TYR A 450 25.60 -20.25 10.18
N GLN A 451 25.29 -20.62 11.43
CA GLN A 451 25.33 -22.03 11.91
C GLN A 451 24.41 -22.91 11.06
N ASN A 452 24.80 -24.17 10.87
CA ASN A 452 24.07 -25.16 10.06
C ASN A 452 22.61 -25.35 10.51
N SER A 453 22.35 -25.34 11.82
CA SER A 453 21.00 -25.45 12.39
C SER A 453 20.11 -24.28 12.00
N ILE A 454 20.65 -23.04 12.03
CA ILE A 454 19.95 -21.83 11.60
C ILE A 454 19.77 -21.85 10.08
N GLY A 455 20.77 -22.30 9.33
CA GLY A 455 20.69 -22.50 7.89
C GLY A 455 19.52 -23.40 7.50
N SER A 456 19.43 -24.57 8.12
CA SER A 456 18.33 -25.53 7.88
C SER A 456 16.95 -24.95 8.24
N ARG A 457 16.84 -24.20 9.35
CA ARG A 457 15.60 -23.49 9.73
C ARG A 457 15.23 -22.42 8.69
N THR A 458 16.22 -21.67 8.20
CA THR A 458 16.02 -20.63 7.19
C THR A 458 15.46 -21.21 5.89
N TYR A 459 16.07 -22.29 5.37
CA TYR A 459 15.58 -22.95 4.16
C TYR A 459 14.19 -23.54 4.36
N ARG A 460 13.91 -24.17 5.50
CA ARG A 460 12.58 -24.70 5.81
C ARG A 460 11.51 -23.60 5.80
N GLU A 461 11.78 -22.48 6.45
CA GLU A 461 10.86 -21.35 6.49
C GLU A 461 10.69 -20.70 5.12
N MET A 462 11.77 -20.57 4.35
CA MET A 462 11.73 -20.07 2.98
C MET A 462 10.85 -20.96 2.09
N MET A 463 10.97 -22.29 2.19
CA MET A 463 10.12 -23.23 1.45
C MET A 463 8.66 -23.18 1.91
N ARG A 464 8.42 -23.02 3.22
CA ARG A 464 7.06 -22.88 3.76
C ARG A 464 6.37 -21.63 3.21
N ARG A 465 7.06 -20.48 3.21
CA ARG A 465 6.55 -19.22 2.63
C ARG A 465 6.33 -19.37 1.13
N ALA A 466 7.30 -19.89 0.40
CA ALA A 466 7.16 -20.14 -1.03
C ALA A 466 5.93 -20.99 -1.36
N GLY A 467 5.75 -22.11 -0.67
CA GLY A 467 4.58 -22.98 -0.85
C GLY A 467 3.26 -22.28 -0.59
N MET A 468 3.20 -21.42 0.44
CA MET A 468 2.02 -20.63 0.76
C MET A 468 1.67 -19.62 -0.35
N PHE A 469 2.65 -18.85 -0.85
CA PHE A 469 2.45 -17.87 -1.92
C PHE A 469 2.12 -18.53 -3.25
N LEU A 470 2.81 -19.59 -3.62
CA LEU A 470 2.53 -20.38 -4.83
C LEU A 470 1.12 -20.99 -4.80
N SER A 471 0.67 -21.54 -3.67
CA SER A 471 -0.70 -22.08 -3.49
C SER A 471 -1.77 -21.01 -3.66
N ALA A 472 -1.42 -19.76 -3.41
CA ALA A 472 -2.29 -18.61 -3.57
C ALA A 472 -2.22 -17.97 -4.97
N GLY A 473 -1.54 -18.61 -5.92
CA GLY A 473 -1.44 -18.13 -7.30
C GLY A 473 -0.34 -17.08 -7.53
N GLN A 474 0.59 -16.91 -6.57
CA GLN A 474 1.69 -15.93 -6.71
C GLN A 474 2.97 -16.64 -7.18
N SER A 475 3.62 -16.07 -8.19
CA SER A 475 4.97 -16.52 -8.58
C SER A 475 5.99 -16.13 -7.52
N VAL A 476 7.02 -16.97 -7.33
CA VAL A 476 8.05 -16.78 -6.29
C VAL A 476 9.44 -16.96 -6.86
N ILE A 477 10.36 -16.07 -6.46
CA ILE A 477 11.79 -16.18 -6.68
C ILE A 477 12.46 -16.44 -5.33
N LEU A 478 13.12 -17.58 -5.18
CA LEU A 478 13.95 -17.90 -4.02
C LEU A 478 15.40 -17.50 -4.29
N ASP A 479 15.95 -16.63 -3.47
CA ASP A 479 17.32 -16.15 -3.59
C ASP A 479 18.17 -16.62 -2.42
N ALA A 480 18.94 -17.68 -2.68
CA ALA A 480 19.91 -18.25 -1.75
C ALA A 480 21.07 -18.90 -2.52
N THR A 481 22.01 -19.50 -1.81
CA THR A 481 23.15 -20.15 -2.45
C THR A 481 22.78 -21.49 -3.11
N PHE A 482 21.84 -22.25 -2.54
CA PHE A 482 21.41 -23.57 -3.00
C PHE A 482 22.58 -24.50 -3.37
N LEU A 483 23.59 -24.55 -2.49
CA LEU A 483 24.85 -25.24 -2.75
C LEU A 483 24.69 -26.76 -2.83
N THR A 484 23.73 -27.34 -2.11
CA THR A 484 23.54 -28.77 -1.98
C THR A 484 22.38 -29.29 -2.84
N ASP A 485 22.46 -30.56 -3.27
CA ASP A 485 21.37 -31.22 -3.99
C ASP A 485 20.12 -31.34 -3.11
N GLU A 486 20.28 -31.50 -1.80
CA GLU A 486 19.19 -31.57 -0.84
C GLU A 486 18.37 -30.28 -0.84
N SER A 487 19.02 -29.10 -0.79
CA SER A 487 18.33 -27.80 -0.82
C SER A 487 17.56 -27.59 -2.13
N ARG A 488 18.12 -28.03 -3.25
CA ARG A 488 17.47 -27.99 -4.57
C ARG A 488 16.28 -28.95 -4.63
N GLU A 489 16.42 -30.14 -4.05
CA GLU A 489 15.34 -31.13 -3.98
C GLU A 489 14.19 -30.65 -3.11
N GLN A 490 14.45 -29.97 -2.00
CA GLN A 490 13.41 -29.33 -1.18
C GLN A 490 12.60 -28.31 -1.98
N ALA A 491 13.26 -27.53 -2.86
CA ALA A 491 12.56 -26.59 -3.75
C ALA A 491 11.68 -27.33 -4.76
N ARG A 492 12.19 -28.43 -5.40
CA ARG A 492 11.38 -29.26 -6.30
C ARG A 492 10.16 -29.86 -5.60
N LYS A 493 10.35 -30.44 -4.41
CA LYS A 493 9.25 -31.00 -3.62
C LYS A 493 8.21 -29.94 -3.25
N THR A 494 8.65 -28.72 -2.94
CA THR A 494 7.74 -27.61 -2.65
C THR A 494 6.90 -27.23 -3.87
N ALA A 495 7.53 -27.10 -5.06
CA ALA A 495 6.83 -26.82 -6.31
C ALA A 495 5.87 -27.96 -6.71
N ALA A 496 6.33 -29.22 -6.62
CA ALA A 496 5.52 -30.38 -6.97
C ALA A 496 4.27 -30.51 -6.09
N ARG A 497 4.39 -30.26 -4.77
CA ARG A 497 3.25 -30.30 -3.84
C ARG A 497 2.13 -29.34 -4.21
N VAL A 498 2.47 -28.19 -4.78
CA VAL A 498 1.50 -27.17 -5.22
C VAL A 498 1.26 -27.20 -6.74
N LYS A 499 1.83 -28.19 -7.44
CA LYS A 499 1.68 -28.40 -8.89
C LYS A 499 2.12 -27.21 -9.74
N VAL A 500 3.23 -26.56 -9.33
CA VAL A 500 3.76 -25.37 -10.00
C VAL A 500 5.11 -25.72 -10.66
N PRO A 501 5.39 -25.26 -11.88
CA PRO A 501 6.68 -25.48 -12.52
C PRO A 501 7.81 -24.77 -11.78
N VAL A 502 9.02 -25.38 -11.80
CA VAL A 502 10.22 -24.82 -11.17
C VAL A 502 11.35 -24.65 -12.18
N THR A 503 11.95 -23.46 -12.17
CA THR A 503 13.13 -23.10 -12.98
C THR A 503 14.31 -22.82 -12.04
N PHE A 504 15.42 -23.51 -12.24
CA PHE A 504 16.66 -23.24 -11.53
C PHE A 504 17.53 -22.30 -12.36
N VAL A 505 18.00 -21.20 -11.76
CA VAL A 505 18.88 -20.22 -12.39
C VAL A 505 20.22 -20.25 -11.67
N PHE A 506 21.24 -20.75 -12.34
CA PHE A 506 22.61 -20.73 -11.84
C PHE A 506 23.31 -19.44 -12.31
N ALA A 507 23.53 -18.53 -11.36
CA ALA A 507 24.26 -17.30 -11.57
C ALA A 507 25.73 -17.50 -11.24
N ASP A 508 26.58 -17.11 -12.17
CA ASP A 508 28.03 -17.17 -12.06
C ASP A 508 28.67 -15.93 -12.68
N CYS A 509 29.96 -15.72 -12.44
CA CYS A 509 30.79 -14.75 -13.14
C CYS A 509 32.28 -15.01 -12.90
N PRO A 510 33.18 -14.45 -13.71
CA PRO A 510 34.62 -14.58 -13.48
C PRO A 510 35.06 -14.14 -12.09
N GLU A 511 35.97 -14.89 -11.48
CA GLU A 511 36.42 -14.66 -10.10
C GLU A 511 36.91 -13.21 -9.85
N ARG A 512 37.65 -12.66 -10.82
CA ARG A 512 38.11 -11.24 -10.77
C ARG A 512 36.95 -10.27 -10.53
N VAL A 513 35.76 -10.56 -11.09
CA VAL A 513 34.56 -9.74 -10.93
C VAL A 513 33.98 -9.92 -9.53
N VAL A 514 33.94 -11.15 -9.00
CA VAL A 514 33.52 -11.45 -7.64
C VAL A 514 34.39 -10.70 -6.63
N LEU A 515 35.71 -10.80 -6.75
CA LEU A 515 36.67 -10.13 -5.87
C LEU A 515 36.53 -8.60 -5.91
N SER A 516 36.35 -8.02 -7.09
CA SER A 516 36.07 -6.58 -7.24
C SER A 516 34.78 -6.18 -6.53
N ARG A 517 33.71 -6.94 -6.69
CA ARG A 517 32.41 -6.70 -6.02
C ARG A 517 32.51 -6.81 -4.50
N LEU A 518 33.27 -7.79 -3.98
CA LEU A 518 33.48 -7.96 -2.54
C LEU A 518 34.27 -6.81 -1.94
N ARG A 519 35.31 -6.30 -2.63
CA ARG A 519 36.09 -5.12 -2.20
C ARG A 519 35.22 -3.86 -2.14
N ARG A 520 34.37 -3.61 -3.14
CA ARG A 520 33.47 -2.45 -3.18
C ARG A 520 32.41 -2.48 -2.08
N ARG A 521 31.86 -3.66 -1.78
CA ARG A 521 30.83 -3.82 -0.71
C ARG A 521 31.32 -3.52 0.70
N SER A 522 32.61 -3.52 0.95
CA SER A 522 33.14 -3.15 2.27
C SER A 522 32.85 -1.69 2.67
N GLY A 523 32.37 -0.86 1.73
CA GLY A 523 31.97 0.54 1.95
C GLY A 523 30.50 0.88 1.67
N GLU A 524 29.68 -0.06 1.16
CA GLU A 524 28.30 0.21 0.73
C GLU A 524 27.27 -0.64 1.51
N TYR A 525 26.06 -0.10 1.70
CA TYR A 525 24.91 -0.82 2.26
C TYR A 525 24.53 -2.02 1.37
N SER A 526 24.52 -3.22 1.95
CA SER A 526 24.09 -4.45 1.28
C SER A 526 23.35 -5.35 2.27
N VAL A 527 22.23 -5.94 1.88
CA VAL A 527 21.49 -6.93 2.70
C VAL A 527 22.29 -8.21 2.95
N SER A 528 23.26 -8.53 2.08
CA SER A 528 24.12 -9.71 2.17
C SER A 528 25.43 -9.41 2.90
N ASP A 529 25.70 -10.15 3.99
CA ASP A 529 26.84 -9.97 4.89
C ASP A 529 28.13 -10.73 4.47
N ALA A 530 28.14 -11.34 3.29
CA ALA A 530 29.25 -12.21 2.86
C ALA A 530 30.54 -11.42 2.56
N LYS A 531 31.62 -11.73 3.30
CA LYS A 531 32.98 -11.23 3.11
C LYS A 531 33.84 -12.20 2.27
N LEU A 532 35.05 -11.79 1.90
CA LEU A 532 35.97 -12.57 1.07
C LEU A 532 36.26 -13.97 1.63
N HIS A 533 36.47 -14.11 2.94
CA HIS A 533 36.75 -15.41 3.55
C HIS A 533 35.56 -16.36 3.45
N VAL A 534 34.32 -15.85 3.57
CA VAL A 534 33.09 -16.65 3.39
C VAL A 534 32.97 -17.14 1.95
N TYR A 535 33.28 -16.29 0.98
CA TYR A 535 33.31 -16.67 -0.43
C TYR A 535 34.31 -17.77 -0.71
N LEU A 536 35.56 -17.64 -0.22
CA LEU A 536 36.62 -18.63 -0.45
C LEU A 536 36.28 -19.98 0.20
N GLU A 537 35.76 -19.98 1.43
CA GLU A 537 35.34 -21.19 2.12
C GLU A 537 34.17 -21.88 1.40
N MET A 538 33.14 -21.12 0.98
CA MET A 538 32.05 -21.69 0.21
C MET A 538 32.52 -22.21 -1.16
N LYS A 539 33.43 -21.52 -1.82
CA LYS A 539 33.99 -21.93 -3.11
C LYS A 539 34.72 -23.26 -3.03
N SER A 540 35.49 -23.51 -1.98
CA SER A 540 36.21 -24.79 -1.79
C SER A 540 35.28 -25.99 -1.65
N ARG A 541 34.06 -25.78 -1.16
CA ARG A 541 33.04 -26.83 -0.96
C ARG A 541 32.00 -26.90 -2.08
N PHE A 542 31.99 -25.89 -2.97
CA PHE A 542 30.97 -25.79 -3.99
C PHE A 542 31.22 -26.71 -5.16
N LYS A 543 30.22 -27.58 -5.43
CA LYS A 543 30.15 -28.37 -6.65
C LYS A 543 29.09 -27.73 -7.57
N PRO A 544 29.50 -27.11 -8.69
CA PRO A 544 28.53 -26.51 -9.61
C PRO A 544 27.55 -27.58 -10.08
N PRO A 545 26.26 -27.21 -10.24
CA PRO A 545 25.27 -28.16 -10.71
C PRO A 545 25.61 -28.65 -12.10
N ARG A 546 25.45 -29.97 -12.31
CA ARG A 546 25.68 -30.56 -13.66
C ARG A 546 24.76 -29.88 -14.68
N PRO A 547 25.22 -29.62 -15.91
CA PRO A 547 24.37 -29.15 -16.98
C PRO A 547 23.20 -30.11 -17.19
N ASN A 548 21.99 -29.62 -17.02
CA ASN A 548 20.78 -30.40 -17.23
C ASN A 548 19.70 -29.44 -17.83
N ARG A 549 18.72 -29.97 -18.56
CA ARG A 549 17.69 -29.20 -19.28
C ARG A 549 16.85 -28.28 -18.39
N GLY A 550 16.83 -28.48 -17.06
CA GLY A 550 16.09 -27.65 -16.11
C GLY A 550 16.91 -26.54 -15.44
N ILE A 551 18.18 -26.27 -15.85
CA ILE A 551 19.03 -25.26 -15.25
C ILE A 551 19.44 -24.21 -16.28
N VAL A 552 19.03 -22.96 -16.03
CA VAL A 552 19.40 -21.76 -16.81
C VAL A 552 20.69 -21.20 -16.22
N ARG A 553 21.78 -21.23 -16.98
CA ARG A 553 23.04 -20.59 -16.55
C ARG A 553 23.08 -19.16 -17.06
N VAL A 554 23.44 -18.22 -16.20
CA VAL A 554 23.60 -16.80 -16.51
C VAL A 554 24.96 -16.30 -16.02
N ASP A 555 25.68 -15.60 -16.90
CA ASP A 555 26.89 -14.88 -16.54
C ASP A 555 26.50 -13.45 -16.15
N THR A 556 26.67 -13.10 -14.86
CA THR A 556 26.30 -11.79 -14.33
C THR A 556 27.35 -10.71 -14.57
N SER A 557 28.45 -11.02 -15.25
CA SER A 557 29.40 -10.05 -15.77
C SER A 557 28.94 -9.46 -17.12
N GLU A 558 28.04 -10.15 -17.83
CA GLU A 558 27.40 -9.67 -19.04
C GLU A 558 26.29 -8.62 -18.75
N PRO A 559 25.87 -7.84 -19.77
CA PRO A 559 24.76 -6.93 -19.64
C PRO A 559 23.50 -7.62 -19.10
N LEU A 560 22.88 -7.05 -18.08
CA LEU A 560 21.72 -7.61 -17.37
C LEU A 560 20.60 -8.07 -18.30
N GLY A 561 20.33 -7.33 -19.39
CA GLY A 561 19.29 -7.68 -20.36
C GLY A 561 19.46 -9.07 -20.98
N ARG A 562 20.72 -9.54 -21.19
CA ARG A 562 20.99 -10.90 -21.69
C ARG A 562 20.57 -11.96 -20.67
N SER A 563 20.95 -11.77 -19.41
CA SER A 563 20.57 -12.69 -18.33
C SER A 563 19.06 -12.77 -18.16
N LEU A 564 18.36 -11.63 -18.14
CA LEU A 564 16.90 -11.58 -18.00
C LEU A 564 16.21 -12.24 -19.21
N ALA A 565 16.59 -11.90 -20.43
CA ALA A 565 16.01 -12.50 -21.64
C ALA A 565 16.21 -14.02 -21.70
N LYS A 566 17.33 -14.54 -21.18
CA LYS A 566 17.59 -15.99 -21.10
C LYS A 566 16.68 -16.68 -20.10
N ILE A 567 16.47 -16.06 -18.93
CA ILE A 567 15.57 -16.58 -17.89
C ILE A 567 14.12 -16.52 -18.39
N GLU A 568 13.67 -15.39 -18.92
CA GLU A 568 12.31 -15.21 -19.40
C GLU A 568 11.94 -16.21 -20.51
N ARG A 569 12.85 -16.43 -21.47
CA ARG A 569 12.65 -17.47 -22.50
C ARG A 569 12.50 -18.88 -21.90
N ALA A 570 13.21 -19.17 -20.82
CA ALA A 570 13.06 -20.46 -20.13
C ALA A 570 11.71 -20.55 -19.40
N LEU A 571 11.24 -19.44 -18.80
CA LEU A 571 9.94 -19.37 -18.13
C LEU A 571 8.75 -19.50 -19.10
N LEU A 572 8.91 -19.11 -20.36
CA LEU A 572 7.86 -19.25 -21.38
C LEU A 572 7.75 -20.68 -21.95
N ARG A 573 8.77 -21.53 -21.76
CA ARG A 573 8.83 -22.91 -22.28
C ARG A 573 8.27 -23.96 -21.33
N ILE A 574 7.90 -23.55 -20.14
CA ILE A 574 7.38 -24.36 -19.03
C ILE A 574 5.94 -23.96 -18.74
#